data_9d2dfe8acdb9a7f2ef6568071821953e
#
_entry.id   9d2dfe8acdb9a7f2ef6568071821953e
#
_cell.length_a   1.000
_cell.length_b   1.000
_cell.length_c   1.000
_cell.angle_alpha   90.00
_cell.angle_beta   90.00
_cell.angle_gamma   90.00
#
_symmetry.space_group_name_H-M   'P 1'
#
loop_
_entity.id
_entity.type
_entity.pdbx_description
1 polymer ?
#
loop_
_entity_poly.entity_id
_entity_poly.type
_entity_poly.pdbx_seq_one_letter_code
_entity_poly.pdbx_strand_id
1 'polypeptide(L)'
;RSLVGSEMCIETGVKIYQYTPGFIHAKSFLCDDKIGTVGSINLDYRSLFLHFECGVFMYKTKALMQLKEDCMDTFAASEEMTLEFCRGQNVFIRIFQGMMRLFAPLL
;
A
#
# COMPACT_ATOMS: atom_id res chain seq x y z
N ARG A 1 3.68 -9.05 2.73
CA ARG A 1 2.96 -8.75 1.48
C ARG A 1 3.51 -9.56 0.33
N SER A 2 2.63 -10.01 -0.56
CA SER A 2 3.03 -10.79 -1.74
C SER A 2 3.73 -9.90 -2.76
N LEU A 3 4.97 -10.20 -3.11
CA LEU A 3 5.71 -9.52 -4.18
C LEU A 3 5.10 -9.77 -5.56
N VAL A 4 4.37 -10.86 -5.75
CA VAL A 4 3.64 -11.15 -6.99
C VAL A 4 2.59 -10.08 -7.28
N GLY A 5 1.85 -9.63 -6.27
CA GLY A 5 0.90 -8.53 -6.43
C GLY A 5 1.59 -7.20 -6.78
N SER A 6 2.74 -6.92 -6.18
CA SER A 6 3.55 -5.73 -6.47
C SER A 6 4.09 -5.74 -7.90
N GLU A 7 4.59 -6.88 -8.37
CA GLU A 7 5.06 -7.06 -9.75
C GLU A 7 3.97 -6.73 -10.77
N MET A 8 2.78 -7.29 -10.59
CA MET A 8 1.63 -7.02 -11.46
C MET A 8 1.22 -5.54 -11.47
N CYS A 9 1.25 -4.88 -10.31
CA CYS A 9 0.95 -3.45 -10.22
C CYS A 9 2.00 -2.61 -10.94
N ILE A 10 3.29 -2.92 -10.81
CA ILE A 10 4.38 -2.21 -11.47
C ILE A 10 4.27 -2.35 -12.99
N GLU A 11 3.94 -3.54 -13.50
CA GLU A 11 3.73 -3.79 -14.94
C GLU A 11 2.59 -2.94 -15.52
N THR A 12 1.60 -2.58 -14.72
CA THR A 12 0.48 -1.72 -15.11
C THR A 12 0.75 -0.21 -14.94
N GLY A 13 1.98 0.16 -14.55
CA GLY A 13 2.41 1.54 -14.40
C GLY A 13 2.24 2.14 -13.01
N VAL A 14 1.81 1.36 -12.03
CA VAL A 14 1.72 1.81 -10.64
C VAL A 14 3.11 1.84 -10.01
N LYS A 15 3.48 2.96 -9.42
CA LYS A 15 4.73 3.09 -8.66
C LYS A 15 4.53 2.58 -7.24
N ILE A 16 5.40 1.70 -6.79
CA ILE A 16 5.37 1.14 -5.45
C ILE A 16 6.66 1.53 -4.72
N TYR A 17 6.51 2.06 -3.51
CA TYR A 17 7.61 2.46 -2.65
C TYR A 17 7.61 1.62 -1.39
N GLN A 18 8.79 1.16 -1.00
CA GLN A 18 9.01 0.44 0.26
C GLN A 18 9.68 1.36 1.26
N TYR A 19 9.03 1.60 2.39
CA TYR A 19 9.59 2.39 3.47
C TYR A 19 10.68 1.60 4.19
N THR A 20 11.91 2.11 4.14
CA THR A 20 13.09 1.41 4.66
C THR A 20 13.43 1.74 6.12
N PRO A 21 13.14 2.97 6.65
CA PRO A 21 13.53 3.30 8.03
C PRO A 21 12.77 2.55 9.12
N GLY A 22 11.67 1.87 8.80
CA GLY A 22 10.88 1.16 9.80
C GLY A 22 9.58 0.59 9.25
N PHE A 23 8.58 0.46 10.12
CA PHE A 23 7.27 -0.09 9.79
C PHE A 23 6.20 1.00 9.82
N ILE A 24 5.46 1.13 8.73
CA ILE A 24 4.31 2.04 8.63
C ILE A 24 3.02 1.22 8.72
N HIS A 25 2.16 1.59 9.64
CA HIS A 25 0.83 1.00 9.80
C HIS A 25 -0.31 1.96 9.42
N ALA A 26 0.02 3.19 9.06
CA ALA A 26 -0.96 4.18 8.61
C ALA A 26 -1.65 3.76 7.32
N LYS A 27 -2.96 4.00 7.23
CA LYS A 27 -3.78 3.79 6.04
C LYS A 27 -4.38 5.13 5.67
N SER A 28 -3.77 5.76 4.69
CA SER A 28 -4.23 7.04 4.17
C SER A 28 -4.33 6.96 2.65
N PHE A 29 -5.33 7.63 2.12
CA PHE A 29 -5.57 7.75 0.70
C PHE A 29 -5.69 9.21 0.34
N LEU A 30 -5.08 9.61 -0.76
CA LEU A 30 -5.14 10.97 -1.27
C LEU A 30 -5.42 10.90 -2.77
N CYS A 31 -6.42 11.66 -3.21
CA CYS A 31 -6.81 11.73 -4.62
C CYS A 31 -6.91 13.18 -5.08
N ASP A 32 -6.17 13.53 -6.11
CA ASP A 32 -6.18 14.83 -6.79
C ASP A 32 -6.02 16.05 -5.86
N ASP A 33 -5.38 15.88 -4.72
CA ASP A 33 -5.21 16.92 -3.69
C ASP A 33 -6.54 17.51 -3.17
N LYS A 34 -7.66 16.86 -3.47
CA LYS A 34 -9.01 17.34 -3.11
C LYS A 34 -9.72 16.45 -2.13
N ILE A 35 -9.47 15.15 -2.21
CA ILE A 35 -10.14 14.12 -1.41
C ILE A 35 -9.07 13.31 -0.70
N GLY A 36 -9.29 13.04 0.57
CA GLY A 36 -8.42 12.15 1.33
C GLY A 36 -9.16 11.42 2.43
N THR A 37 -8.62 10.28 2.83
CA THR A 37 -9.09 9.53 3.98
C THR A 37 -7.93 9.10 4.84
N VAL A 38 -8.14 9.07 6.14
CA VAL A 38 -7.20 8.52 7.12
C VAL A 38 -7.98 7.63 8.07
N GLY A 39 -7.52 6.41 8.29
CA GLY A 39 -8.24 5.50 9.17
C GLY A 39 -7.57 4.15 9.33
N SER A 40 -8.37 3.19 9.74
CA SER A 40 -7.95 1.82 9.98
C SER A 40 -8.11 0.89 8.76
N ILE A 41 -8.76 1.35 7.70
CA ILE A 41 -9.19 0.54 6.55
C ILE A 41 -7.98 0.11 5.70
N ASN A 42 -7.72 -1.18 5.61
CA ASN A 42 -6.79 -1.74 4.63
C ASN A 42 -7.51 -2.02 3.30
N LEU A 43 -6.76 -2.05 2.20
CA LEU A 43 -7.27 -2.50 0.90
C LEU A 43 -7.20 -4.03 0.77
N ASP A 44 -7.83 -4.73 1.71
CA ASP A 44 -7.97 -6.17 1.67
C ASP A 44 -9.45 -6.58 1.86
N TYR A 45 -9.75 -7.81 1.47
CA TYR A 45 -11.12 -8.33 1.53
C TYR A 45 -11.68 -8.32 2.96
N ARG A 46 -10.84 -8.61 3.94
CA ARG A 46 -11.23 -8.67 5.34
C ARG A 46 -11.65 -7.30 5.86
N SER A 47 -10.86 -6.26 5.62
CA SER A 47 -11.18 -4.89 6.05
C SER A 47 -12.38 -4.31 5.32
N LEU A 48 -12.53 -4.60 4.03
CA LEU A 48 -13.60 -4.03 3.21
C LEU A 48 -14.97 -4.68 3.44
N PHE A 49 -15.01 -5.97 3.83
CA PHE A 49 -16.27 -6.74 3.85
C PHE A 49 -16.54 -7.48 5.15
N LEU A 50 -15.52 -7.78 5.96
CA LEU A 50 -15.67 -8.68 7.11
C LEU A 50 -15.46 -8.01 8.47
N HIS A 51 -14.99 -6.77 8.50
CA HIS A 51 -14.71 -6.02 9.73
C HIS A 51 -15.38 -4.66 9.75
N PHE A 52 -15.57 -4.16 10.97
CA PHE A 52 -15.90 -2.77 11.20
C PHE A 52 -14.62 -1.95 11.21
N GLU A 53 -14.58 -0.93 10.39
CA GLU A 53 -13.44 -0.04 10.24
C GLU A 53 -13.87 1.40 10.51
N CYS A 54 -12.93 2.23 10.93
CA CYS A 54 -13.17 3.63 11.22
C CYS A 54 -12.21 4.50 10.42
N GLY A 55 -12.71 5.54 9.83
CA GLY A 55 -11.90 6.48 9.06
C GLY A 55 -12.52 7.86 8.99
N VAL A 56 -11.68 8.85 8.73
CA VAL A 56 -12.08 10.24 8.50
C VAL A 56 -11.98 10.52 7.01
N PHE A 57 -13.07 10.99 6.43
CA PHE A 57 -13.12 11.47 5.06
C PHE A 57 -12.93 12.99 5.04
N MET A 58 -12.03 13.46 4.20
CA MET A 58 -11.69 14.87 4.07
C MET A 58 -11.89 15.33 2.63
N TYR A 59 -12.50 16.49 2.47
CA TYR A 59 -12.72 17.10 1.17
C TYR A 59 -12.32 18.57 1.18
N LYS A 60 -11.36 18.94 0.34
CA LYS A 60 -10.84 20.32 0.18
C LYS A 60 -10.49 21.02 1.51
N THR A 61 -9.87 20.28 2.44
CA THR A 61 -9.46 20.83 3.74
C THR A 61 -7.97 21.15 3.78
N LYS A 62 -7.56 22.00 4.72
CA LYS A 62 -6.13 22.27 4.97
C LYS A 62 -5.37 21.03 5.43
N ALA A 63 -6.04 20.10 6.11
CA ALA A 63 -5.45 18.83 6.55
C ALA A 63 -4.99 17.97 5.38
N LEU A 64 -5.60 18.07 4.19
CA LEU A 64 -5.16 17.39 2.98
C LEU A 64 -3.76 17.81 2.53
N MET A 65 -3.42 19.09 2.70
CA MET A 65 -2.09 19.59 2.36
C MET A 65 -1.03 19.00 3.29
N GLN A 66 -1.32 18.89 4.58
CA GLN A 66 -0.45 18.23 5.55
C GLN A 66 -0.30 16.74 5.24
N LEU A 67 -1.39 16.06 4.91
CA LEU A 67 -1.37 14.66 4.50
C LEU A 67 -0.52 14.45 3.24
N LYS A 68 -0.61 15.37 2.29
CA LYS A 68 0.22 15.33 1.08
C LYS A 68 1.71 15.48 1.41
N GLU A 69 2.06 16.43 2.27
CA GLU A 69 3.44 16.62 2.72
C GLU A 69 3.98 15.37 3.41
N ASP A 70 3.21 14.77 4.32
CA ASP A 70 3.57 13.53 5.00
C ASP A 70 3.79 12.37 4.00
N CYS A 71 2.93 12.25 2.99
CA CYS A 71 3.08 11.25 1.93
C CYS A 71 4.36 11.47 1.13
N MET A 72 4.66 12.72 0.75
CA MET A 72 5.87 13.05 -0.02
C MET A 72 7.14 12.80 0.79
N ASP A 73 7.15 13.15 2.07
CA ASP A 73 8.27 12.88 2.98
C ASP A 73 8.48 11.37 3.16
N THR A 74 7.41 10.60 3.24
CA THR A 74 7.44 9.14 3.31
C THR A 74 8.03 8.54 2.04
N PHE A 75 7.64 9.04 0.86
CA PHE A 75 8.20 8.59 -0.42
C PHE A 75 9.69 8.94 -0.53
N ALA A 76 10.09 10.11 -0.07
CA ALA A 76 11.49 10.52 -0.05
C ALA A 76 12.37 9.61 0.83
N ALA A 77 11.81 9.08 1.93
CA ALA A 77 12.47 8.13 2.82
C ALA A 77 12.32 6.65 2.38
N SER A 78 11.63 6.40 1.29
CA SER A 78 11.33 5.07 0.77
C SER A 78 12.14 4.76 -0.48
N GLU A 79 12.28 3.48 -0.79
CA GLU A 79 12.88 3.01 -2.04
C GLU A 79 11.80 2.59 -3.03
N GLU A 80 11.92 3.03 -4.28
CA GLU A 80 11.03 2.60 -5.35
C GLU A 80 11.31 1.14 -5.69
N MET A 81 10.28 0.31 -5.66
CA MET A 81 10.35 -1.09 -6.06
C MET A 81 10.26 -1.19 -7.58
N THR A 82 11.26 -1.83 -8.20
CA THR A 82 11.32 -2.08 -9.64
C THR A 82 10.98 -3.53 -9.95
N LEU A 83 10.66 -3.80 -11.23
CA LEU A 83 10.45 -5.17 -11.72
C LEU A 83 11.68 -6.05 -11.52
N GLU A 84 12.87 -5.49 -11.69
CA GLU A 84 14.13 -6.21 -11.48
C GLU A 84 14.28 -6.68 -10.03
N PHE A 85 13.93 -5.82 -9.07
CA PHE A 85 13.92 -6.18 -7.65
C PHE A 85 12.95 -7.32 -7.36
N CYS A 86 11.74 -7.28 -7.92
CA CYS A 86 10.72 -8.32 -7.74
C CYS A 86 11.13 -9.64 -8.39
N ARG A 87 11.74 -9.60 -9.58
CA ARG A 87 12.20 -10.79 -10.32
C ARG A 87 13.48 -11.41 -9.76
N GLY A 88 14.31 -10.63 -9.08
CA GLY A 88 15.53 -11.10 -8.42
C GLY A 88 15.29 -11.98 -7.19
N GLN A 89 14.05 -12.19 -6.79
CA GLN A 89 13.69 -13.04 -5.66
C GLN A 89 13.83 -14.54 -6.01
N ASN A 90 14.17 -15.34 -4.98
CA ASN A 90 14.27 -16.78 -5.13
C ASN A 90 12.92 -17.38 -5.55
N VAL A 91 12.95 -18.34 -6.49
CA VAL A 91 11.76 -19.02 -7.01
C VAL A 91 10.93 -19.66 -5.90
N PHE A 92 11.56 -20.26 -4.89
CA PHE A 92 10.86 -20.86 -3.74
C PHE A 92 10.07 -19.83 -2.92
N ILE A 93 10.63 -18.65 -2.71
CA ILE A 93 9.94 -17.55 -2.03
C ILE A 93 8.73 -17.09 -2.85
N ARG A 94 8.85 -17.00 -4.16
CA ARG A 94 7.75 -16.63 -5.06
C ARG A 94 6.62 -17.65 -5.03
N ILE A 95 6.95 -18.95 -5.04
CA ILE A 95 5.95 -20.04 -4.92
C ILE A 95 5.24 -19.95 -3.57
N PHE A 96 5.97 -19.78 -2.47
CA PHE A 96 5.40 -19.64 -1.14
C PHE A 96 4.46 -18.43 -1.04
N GLN A 97 4.84 -17.29 -1.58
CA GLN A 97 4.02 -16.09 -1.62
C GLN A 97 2.74 -16.30 -2.46
N GLY A 98 2.85 -17.01 -3.58
CA GLY A 98 1.71 -17.37 -4.40
C GLY A 98 0.72 -18.27 -3.66
N MET A 99 1.21 -19.25 -2.90
CA MET A 99 0.38 -20.11 -2.04
C MET A 99 -0.31 -19.29 -0.92
N MET A 100 0.40 -18.40 -0.25
CA MET A 100 -0.16 -17.53 0.79
C MET A 100 -1.25 -16.62 0.25
N ARG A 101 -1.17 -16.22 -1.00
CA ARG A 101 -2.21 -15.41 -1.66
C ARG A 101 -3.55 -16.10 -1.76
N LEU A 102 -3.57 -17.43 -1.89
CA LEU A 102 -4.81 -18.21 -1.89
C LEU A 102 -5.56 -18.14 -0.56
N PHE A 103 -4.83 -17.89 0.53
CA PHE A 103 -5.39 -17.74 1.88
C PHE A 103 -5.63 -16.27 2.28
N ALA A 104 -5.39 -15.33 1.38
CA ALA A 104 -5.54 -13.91 1.68
C ALA A 104 -6.92 -13.52 2.24
N PRO A 105 -8.06 -14.07 1.78
CA PRO A 105 -9.36 -13.77 2.36
C PRO A 105 -9.52 -14.23 3.82
N LEU A 106 -8.70 -15.17 4.29
CA LEU A 106 -8.73 -15.70 5.65
C LEU A 106 -7.78 -14.95 6.60
N LEU A 107 -6.87 -14.19 6.05
CA LEU A 107 -5.89 -13.39 6.77
C LEU A 107 -6.38 -11.96 6.95
#